data_2a51da20195b8c702ae0eb809eb88f64
#
_entry.id   2a51da20195b8c702ae0eb809eb88f64
#
_cell.length_a   1.000
_cell.length_b   1.000
_cell.length_c   1.000
_cell.angle_alpha   90.00
_cell.angle_beta   90.00
_cell.angle_gamma   90.00
#
_symmetry.space_group_name_H-M   'P 1'
#
loop_
_entity.id
_entity.type
_entity.pdbx_description
1 polymer ?
#
loop_
_entity_poly.entity_id
_entity_poly.type
_entity_poly.pdbx_seq_one_letter_code
_entity_poly.pdbx_strand_id
1 'polypeptide(L)'
;MAKIRGIYKCEICGNIVEVLHEGIGVLVCCGEEMKLMEEKTEDSSVEKHVPYTEKTENGVLVKVGQNQDHPMEEKHYIEWIQLLADGKSYRQFLKPGDKPQALFEIKANKVTAREYCNMHGLWKS
;
A
#
# COMPACT_ATOMS: atom_id res chain seq x y z
N MET A 1 7.50 -19.71 -5.77
CA MET A 1 7.92 -19.35 -4.39
C MET A 1 7.33 -17.99 -4.01
N ALA A 2 6.73 -17.90 -2.83
CA ALA A 2 6.16 -16.64 -2.37
C ALA A 2 7.27 -15.67 -1.98
N LYS A 3 7.09 -14.38 -2.31
CA LYS A 3 8.09 -13.34 -2.04
C LYS A 3 7.76 -12.63 -0.74
N ILE A 4 8.72 -12.52 0.17
CA ILE A 4 8.52 -11.84 1.45
C ILE A 4 8.08 -10.39 1.23
N ARG A 5 7.11 -9.93 2.01
CA ARG A 5 6.43 -8.63 1.91
C ARG A 5 5.68 -8.42 0.59
N GLY A 6 5.67 -9.44 -0.29
CA GLY A 6 4.87 -9.39 -1.50
C GLY A 6 3.39 -9.31 -1.17
N ILE A 7 2.67 -8.51 -1.93
CA ILE A 7 1.21 -8.37 -1.83
C ILE A 7 0.61 -9.20 -2.96
N TYR A 8 -0.16 -10.21 -2.60
CA TYR A 8 -0.78 -11.12 -3.57
C TYR A 8 -2.29 -10.94 -3.55
N LYS A 9 -2.91 -11.06 -4.71
CA LYS A 9 -4.36 -10.89 -4.86
C LYS A 9 -4.96 -12.08 -5.59
N CYS A 10 -6.08 -12.58 -5.08
CA CYS A 10 -6.93 -13.52 -5.79
C CYS A 10 -7.83 -12.73 -6.74
N GLU A 11 -7.75 -13.01 -8.04
CA GLU A 11 -8.56 -12.29 -9.02
C GLU A 11 -9.99 -12.78 -9.10
N ILE A 12 -10.31 -13.88 -8.41
CA ILE A 12 -11.67 -14.42 -8.37
C ILE A 12 -12.47 -13.81 -7.22
N CYS A 13 -11.95 -13.90 -5.99
CA CYS A 13 -12.69 -13.42 -4.82
C CYS A 13 -12.20 -12.09 -4.26
N GLY A 14 -11.03 -11.62 -4.69
CA GLY A 14 -10.49 -10.33 -4.24
C GLY A 14 -9.68 -10.38 -2.95
N ASN A 15 -9.44 -11.54 -2.38
CA ASN A 15 -8.58 -11.63 -1.19
C ASN A 15 -7.20 -11.08 -1.50
N ILE A 16 -6.67 -10.27 -0.57
CA ILE A 16 -5.31 -9.72 -0.66
C ILE A 16 -4.56 -10.15 0.58
N VAL A 17 -3.34 -10.68 0.40
CA VAL A 17 -2.49 -11.14 1.50
C VAL A 17 -1.09 -10.57 1.35
N GLU A 18 -0.43 -10.40 2.47
CA GLU A 18 0.99 -10.04 2.51
C GLU A 18 1.78 -11.22 3.03
N VAL A 19 2.90 -11.54 2.39
CA VAL A 19 3.75 -12.66 2.77
C VAL A 19 4.68 -12.24 3.91
N LEU A 20 4.60 -12.94 5.03
CA LEU A 20 5.45 -12.69 6.20
C LEU A 20 6.65 -13.63 6.26
N HIS A 21 6.55 -14.79 5.61
CA HIS A 21 7.62 -15.78 5.54
C HIS A 21 7.65 -16.39 4.14
N GLU A 22 8.81 -16.38 3.51
CA GLU A 22 8.98 -16.97 2.19
C GLU A 22 9.05 -18.48 2.26
N GLY A 23 7.95 -19.15 1.94
CA GLY A 23 7.95 -20.59 1.74
C GLY A 23 8.23 -20.92 0.28
N ILE A 24 8.50 -22.20 0.00
CA ILE A 24 8.78 -22.65 -1.37
C ILE A 24 7.53 -22.88 -2.20
N GLY A 25 6.37 -22.91 -1.57
CA GLY A 25 5.11 -23.17 -2.26
C GLY A 25 4.53 -21.95 -2.96
N VAL A 26 3.43 -22.17 -3.64
CA VAL A 26 2.69 -21.16 -4.38
C VAL A 26 1.41 -20.85 -3.63
N LEU A 27 1.03 -19.56 -3.59
CA LEU A 27 -0.21 -19.14 -2.97
C LEU A 27 -1.37 -19.41 -3.93
N VAL A 28 -2.37 -20.13 -3.45
CA VAL A 28 -3.55 -20.49 -4.25
C VAL A 28 -4.80 -20.04 -3.49
N CYS A 29 -5.73 -19.44 -4.20
CA CYS A 29 -7.03 -19.06 -3.67
C CYS A 29 -8.08 -19.28 -4.76
N CYS A 30 -9.24 -19.81 -4.38
CA CYS A 30 -10.31 -20.13 -5.34
C CYS A 30 -9.85 -21.02 -6.50
N GLY A 31 -8.92 -21.95 -6.22
CA GLY A 31 -8.43 -22.92 -7.22
C GLY A 31 -7.43 -22.36 -8.22
N GLU A 32 -7.00 -21.13 -8.08
CA GLU A 32 -6.03 -20.50 -8.99
C GLU A 32 -4.89 -19.85 -8.22
N GLU A 33 -3.74 -19.72 -8.88
CA GLU A 33 -2.61 -19.02 -8.28
C GLU A 33 -2.95 -17.56 -8.04
N MET A 34 -2.64 -17.07 -6.84
CA MET A 34 -2.75 -15.66 -6.53
C MET A 34 -1.65 -14.89 -7.27
N LYS A 35 -1.95 -13.68 -7.69
CA LYS A 35 -1.02 -12.86 -8.44
C LYS A 35 -0.28 -11.89 -7.56
N LEU A 36 1.05 -11.84 -7.73
CA LEU A 36 1.88 -10.82 -7.09
C LEU A 36 1.55 -9.46 -7.69
N MET A 37 1.19 -8.51 -6.85
CA MET A 37 0.90 -7.16 -7.30
C MET A 37 2.20 -6.40 -7.55
N GLU A 38 2.27 -5.73 -8.70
CA GLU A 38 3.39 -4.89 -9.05
C GLU A 38 3.39 -3.62 -8.19
N GLU A 39 4.54 -3.26 -7.63
CA GLU A 39 4.72 -2.00 -6.91
C GLU A 39 5.03 -0.90 -7.91
N LYS A 40 4.02 -0.13 -8.29
CA LYS A 40 4.18 0.96 -9.25
C LYS A 40 4.82 2.16 -8.59
N THR A 41 5.75 2.81 -9.29
CA THR A 41 6.54 3.92 -8.73
C THR A 41 6.39 5.23 -9.49
N GLU A 42 5.67 5.24 -10.61
CA GLU A 42 5.48 6.41 -11.44
C GLU A 42 4.01 6.67 -11.73
N ASP A 43 3.57 7.90 -11.49
CA ASP A 43 2.23 8.34 -11.86
C ASP A 43 2.18 8.66 -13.35
N SER A 44 1.24 8.03 -14.06
CA SER A 44 1.05 8.24 -15.50
C SER A 44 -0.30 8.86 -15.84
N SER A 45 -1.09 9.19 -14.83
CA SER A 45 -2.44 9.74 -15.01
C SER A 45 -2.60 11.07 -14.27
N VAL A 46 -3.77 11.68 -14.39
CA VAL A 46 -4.12 12.92 -13.70
C VAL A 46 -4.17 12.68 -12.18
N GLU A 47 -4.58 11.48 -11.76
CA GLU A 47 -4.61 11.11 -10.37
C GLU A 47 -3.23 10.73 -9.87
N LYS A 48 -2.88 11.22 -8.69
CA LYS A 48 -1.59 10.93 -8.07
C LYS A 48 -1.73 9.76 -7.12
N HIS A 49 -0.99 8.69 -7.39
CA HIS A 49 -1.03 7.44 -6.61
C HIS A 49 0.25 7.18 -5.81
N VAL A 50 1.38 7.73 -6.24
CA VAL A 50 2.65 7.50 -5.56
C VAL A 50 2.60 8.13 -4.17
N PRO A 51 2.80 7.32 -3.10
CA PRO A 51 2.79 7.87 -1.75
C PRO A 51 4.00 8.76 -1.51
N TYR A 52 3.79 9.82 -0.76
CA TYR A 52 4.82 10.78 -0.40
C TYR A 52 5.02 10.77 1.11
N THR A 53 6.27 10.63 1.55
CA THR A 53 6.59 10.60 2.98
C THR A 53 7.17 11.95 3.44
N GLU A 54 6.75 12.37 4.63
CA GLU A 54 7.19 13.62 5.23
C GLU A 54 7.47 13.39 6.71
N LYS A 55 8.69 13.74 7.16
CA LYS A 55 9.03 13.65 8.58
C LYS A 55 8.53 14.90 9.29
N THR A 56 7.79 14.70 10.38
CA THR A 56 7.22 15.78 11.18
C THR A 56 7.67 15.64 12.62
N GLU A 57 7.35 16.63 13.46
CA GLU A 57 7.61 16.55 14.91
C GLU A 57 6.92 15.35 15.54
N ASN A 58 5.74 14.98 15.03
CA ASN A 58 4.91 13.92 15.60
C ASN A 58 5.17 12.55 15.01
N GLY A 59 6.02 12.43 13.99
CA GLY A 59 6.31 11.16 13.35
C GLY A 59 6.52 11.28 11.87
N VAL A 60 6.09 10.24 11.13
CA VAL A 60 6.17 10.20 9.67
C VAL A 60 4.77 10.27 9.10
N LEU A 61 4.50 11.31 8.32
CA LEU A 61 3.23 11.47 7.62
C LEU A 61 3.39 10.92 6.21
N VAL A 62 2.45 10.04 5.82
CA VAL A 62 2.39 9.52 4.45
C VAL A 62 1.14 10.08 3.79
N LYS A 63 1.32 10.74 2.66
CA LYS A 63 0.22 11.33 1.88
C LYS A 63 0.15 10.67 0.51
N VAL A 64 -1.05 10.47 -0.01
CA VAL A 64 -1.28 10.00 -1.38
C VAL A 64 -2.03 11.10 -2.11
N GLY A 65 -1.44 11.58 -2.98
CA GLY A 65 -0.72 12.41 -3.79
C GLY A 65 -0.10 13.62 -3.08
N GLN A 66 1.00 14.03 -3.60
CA GLN A 66 1.80 15.09 -2.97
C GLN A 66 1.14 16.47 -3.04
N ASN A 67 0.65 16.85 -4.22
CA ASN A 67 0.08 18.17 -4.46
C ASN A 67 -1.43 18.16 -4.67
N GLN A 68 -2.01 17.00 -4.77
CA GLN A 68 -3.44 16.82 -5.00
C GLN A 68 -3.87 15.50 -4.35
N ASP A 69 -4.85 15.58 -3.48
CA ASP A 69 -5.34 14.41 -2.77
C ASP A 69 -5.94 13.37 -3.73
N HIS A 70 -5.60 12.11 -3.50
CA HIS A 70 -6.23 10.99 -4.19
C HIS A 70 -7.72 10.93 -3.80
N PRO A 71 -8.61 10.56 -4.73
CA PRO A 71 -10.03 10.38 -4.39
C PRO A 71 -10.24 9.40 -3.25
N MET A 72 -11.23 9.68 -2.40
CA MET A 72 -11.63 8.82 -1.28
C MET A 72 -13.15 8.64 -1.32
N GLU A 73 -13.63 8.05 -2.42
CA GLU A 73 -15.05 7.79 -2.67
C GLU A 73 -15.37 6.31 -2.43
N GLU A 74 -16.66 5.97 -2.24
CA GLU A 74 -17.04 4.58 -1.94
C GLU A 74 -16.49 3.54 -2.91
N LYS A 75 -16.46 3.87 -4.21
CA LYS A 75 -16.01 2.94 -5.25
C LYS A 75 -14.57 3.14 -5.66
N HIS A 76 -13.91 4.18 -5.17
CA HIS A 76 -12.56 4.53 -5.57
C HIS A 76 -11.84 5.20 -4.40
N TYR A 77 -11.02 4.43 -3.68
CA TYR A 77 -10.34 4.93 -2.49
C TYR A 77 -9.08 4.13 -2.18
N ILE A 78 -8.23 4.74 -1.35
CA ILE A 78 -7.06 4.08 -0.78
C ILE A 78 -7.53 3.21 0.38
N GLU A 79 -7.32 1.90 0.29
CA GLU A 79 -7.75 0.97 1.34
C GLU A 79 -6.81 0.95 2.52
N TRP A 80 -5.50 1.09 2.26
CA TRP A 80 -4.52 1.14 3.34
C TRP A 80 -3.24 1.82 2.88
N ILE A 81 -2.51 2.32 3.86
CA ILE A 81 -1.17 2.88 3.70
C ILE A 81 -0.24 2.11 4.61
N GLN A 82 0.91 1.68 4.08
CA GLN A 82 1.93 0.96 4.82
C GLN A 82 3.20 1.79 4.83
N LEU A 83 3.82 1.85 6.01
CA LEU A 83 5.14 2.45 6.18
C LEU A 83 6.12 1.35 6.55
N LEU A 84 7.18 1.21 5.76
CA LEU A 84 8.31 0.35 6.06
C LEU A 84 9.42 1.24 6.59
N ALA A 85 9.77 1.08 7.85
CA ALA A 85 10.66 1.99 8.56
C ALA A 85 11.68 1.20 9.37
N ASP A 86 12.96 1.31 8.99
CA ASP A 86 14.07 0.68 9.70
C ASP A 86 13.81 -0.82 9.98
N GLY A 87 13.30 -1.55 8.99
CA GLY A 87 13.00 -2.97 9.09
C GLY A 87 11.67 -3.33 9.74
N LYS A 88 10.88 -2.33 10.14
CA LYS A 88 9.56 -2.54 10.74
C LYS A 88 8.46 -2.16 9.77
N SER A 89 7.31 -2.79 9.94
CA SER A 89 6.13 -2.54 9.10
C SER A 89 4.99 -1.98 9.93
N TYR A 90 4.41 -0.89 9.46
CA TYR A 90 3.26 -0.23 10.07
C TYR A 90 2.18 -0.08 9.02
N ARG A 91 0.91 -0.25 9.40
CA ARG A 91 -0.19 -0.16 8.45
C ARG A 91 -1.38 0.57 9.06
N GLN A 92 -1.96 1.47 8.28
CA GLN A 92 -3.18 2.16 8.62
C GLN A 92 -4.23 1.86 7.55
N PHE A 93 -5.36 1.28 7.94
CA PHE A 93 -6.49 1.09 7.04
C PHE A 93 -7.30 2.37 6.96
N LEU A 94 -7.76 2.69 5.74
CA LEU A 94 -8.59 3.85 5.48
C LEU A 94 -9.95 3.40 4.94
N LYS A 95 -10.89 4.31 4.97
CA LYS A 95 -12.23 4.09 4.41
C LYS A 95 -12.65 5.32 3.60
N PRO A 96 -13.68 5.19 2.74
CA PRO A 96 -14.19 6.34 2.01
C PRO A 96 -14.54 7.49 2.95
N GLY A 97 -14.18 8.70 2.53
CA GLY A 97 -14.40 9.91 3.34
C GLY A 97 -13.22 10.28 4.23
N ASP A 98 -12.29 9.36 4.50
CA ASP A 98 -11.06 9.70 5.21
C ASP A 98 -10.14 10.52 4.31
N LYS A 99 -9.23 11.28 4.91
CA LYS A 99 -8.16 11.90 4.13
C LYS A 99 -7.20 10.83 3.62
N PRO A 100 -6.66 10.95 2.39
CA PRO A 100 -5.73 9.97 1.83
C PRO A 100 -4.33 10.13 2.43
N GLN A 101 -4.23 9.94 3.72
CA GLN A 101 -2.98 10.08 4.46
C GLN A 101 -3.02 9.28 5.76
N ALA A 102 -1.83 9.02 6.31
CA ALA A 102 -1.68 8.37 7.60
C ALA A 102 -0.47 8.93 8.33
N LEU A 103 -0.64 9.20 9.61
CA LEU A 103 0.47 9.61 10.47
C LEU A 103 0.89 8.42 11.32
N PHE A 104 2.17 8.07 11.21
CA PHE A 104 2.78 7.02 12.04
C PHE A 104 3.64 7.69 13.09
N GLU A 105 3.24 7.59 14.34
CA GLU A 105 3.90 8.27 15.47
C GLU A 105 5.17 7.54 15.89
N ILE A 106 6.16 7.55 15.01
CA ILE A 106 7.44 6.87 15.20
C ILE A 106 8.57 7.78 14.73
N LYS A 107 9.78 7.49 15.22
CA LYS A 107 11.01 8.08 14.68
C LYS A 107 11.70 7.03 13.84
N ALA A 108 12.09 7.40 12.63
CA ALA A 108 12.75 6.48 11.71
C ALA A 108 13.74 7.22 10.82
N ASN A 109 14.79 6.51 10.41
CA ASN A 109 15.80 7.04 9.50
C ASN A 109 15.47 6.76 8.04
N LYS A 110 15.27 5.49 7.72
CA LYS A 110 14.90 5.07 6.36
C LYS A 110 13.44 4.68 6.31
N VAL A 111 12.70 5.32 5.45
CA VAL A 111 11.28 5.04 5.27
C VAL A 111 10.95 4.81 3.80
N THR A 112 10.07 3.85 3.57
CA THR A 112 9.45 3.60 2.28
C THR A 112 7.96 3.41 2.54
N ALA A 113 7.12 4.00 1.70
CA ALA A 113 5.68 3.84 1.84
C ALA A 113 5.10 3.06 0.69
N ARG A 114 4.04 2.31 0.97
CA ARG A 114 3.19 1.68 -0.05
C ARG A 114 1.75 2.05 0.24
N GLU A 115 0.95 2.12 -0.81
CA GLU A 115 -0.49 2.27 -0.67
C GLU A 115 -1.20 1.36 -1.67
N TYR A 116 -2.40 0.95 -1.33
CA TYR A 116 -3.25 0.17 -2.22
C TYR A 116 -4.52 0.94 -2.54
N CYS A 117 -4.70 1.22 -3.84
CA CYS A 117 -5.93 1.80 -4.38
C CYS A 117 -6.78 0.66 -4.94
N ASN A 118 -8.06 0.60 -4.55
CA ASN A 118 -8.93 -0.49 -4.98
C ASN A 118 -9.12 -0.57 -6.50
N MET A 119 -8.94 0.54 -7.21
CA MET A 119 -9.09 0.59 -8.67
C MET A 119 -7.76 0.52 -9.43
N HIS A 120 -6.68 1.05 -8.86
CA HIS A 120 -5.43 1.22 -9.60
C HIS A 120 -4.24 0.45 -9.02
N GLY A 121 -4.45 -0.33 -7.97
CA GLY A 121 -3.47 -1.28 -7.47
C GLY A 121 -2.49 -0.74 -6.45
N LEU A 122 -1.30 -1.35 -6.43
CA LEU A 122 -0.27 -1.10 -5.42
C LEU A 122 0.76 -0.10 -5.92
N TRP A 123 1.09 0.88 -5.08
CA TRP A 123 2.03 1.94 -5.39
C TRP A 123 3.05 2.09 -4.28
N LYS A 124 4.25 2.51 -4.64
CA LYS A 124 5.40 2.61 -3.74
C LYS A 124 6.13 3.93 -3.94
N SER A 125 6.58 4.51 -2.83
CA SER A 125 7.42 5.71 -2.88
C SER A 125 8.82 5.45 -3.42
#